data_f9f8690be33cae3f741f64c97443f8ba
#
_entry.id   f9f8690be33cae3f741f64c97443f8ba
#
_cell.length_a   1.000
_cell.length_b   1.000
_cell.length_c   1.000
_cell.angle_alpha   90.00
_cell.angle_beta   90.00
_cell.angle_gamma   90.00
#
_symmetry.space_group_name_H-M   'P 1'
#
loop_
_entity.id
_entity.type
_entity.pdbx_description
1 polymer ?
#
loop_
_entity_poly.entity_id
_entity_poly.type
_entity_poly.pdbx_seq_one_letter_code
_entity_poly.pdbx_strand_id
1 'polypeptide(L)'
;MIALSIYTTLGCHLCAQLEALVATLANQEVRLHHIEISDDDALVEQYGTRIPVLVDANGVELDRGFDVARLSHWLNERGWLDEAALAALTTPPEQAPPV
;
A
#
# COMPACT_ATOMS: atom_id res chain seq x y z
N MET A 1 3.61 -15.01 -5.90
CA MET A 1 3.23 -14.40 -4.60
C MET A 1 4.17 -13.27 -4.26
N ILE A 2 3.63 -12.15 -3.82
CA ILE A 2 4.39 -10.97 -3.45
C ILE A 2 4.57 -10.95 -1.94
N ALA A 3 5.81 -10.80 -1.47
CA ALA A 3 6.09 -10.68 -0.04
C ALA A 3 6.45 -9.22 0.28
N LEU A 4 5.65 -8.58 1.11
CA LEU A 4 5.82 -7.20 1.52
C LEU A 4 5.74 -7.09 3.04
N SER A 5 6.30 -6.01 3.57
CA SER A 5 6.14 -5.64 4.98
C SER A 5 5.50 -4.26 5.06
N ILE A 6 4.74 -4.03 6.12
CA ILE A 6 4.15 -2.73 6.39
C ILE A 6 4.46 -2.33 7.85
N TYR A 7 5.05 -1.15 8.03
CA TYR A 7 5.20 -0.56 9.36
C TYR A 7 3.88 0.12 9.70
N THR A 8 3.29 -0.27 10.81
CA THR A 8 1.92 0.09 11.18
C THR A 8 1.77 0.18 12.70
N THR A 9 0.63 0.65 13.15
CA THR A 9 0.26 0.59 14.56
C THR A 9 -1.24 0.35 14.69
N LEU A 10 -1.67 -0.10 15.86
CA LEU A 10 -3.09 -0.33 16.13
C LEU A 10 -3.87 0.96 15.95
N GLY A 11 -5.04 0.86 15.33
CA GLY A 11 -5.91 2.01 15.09
C GLY A 11 -5.51 2.90 13.94
N CYS A 12 -4.52 2.51 13.14
CA CYS A 12 -4.08 3.27 11.98
C CYS A 12 -5.04 3.05 10.80
N HIS A 13 -5.92 4.01 10.57
CA HIS A 13 -6.89 3.93 9.45
C HIS A 13 -6.20 4.00 8.10
N LEU A 14 -5.16 4.82 7.97
CA LEU A 14 -4.41 4.94 6.72
C LEU A 14 -3.69 3.64 6.38
N CYS A 15 -3.20 2.93 7.38
CA CYS A 15 -2.57 1.63 7.18
C CYS A 15 -3.56 0.62 6.62
N ALA A 16 -4.78 0.60 7.13
CA ALA A 16 -5.84 -0.27 6.63
C ALA A 16 -6.21 0.09 5.18
N GLN A 17 -6.27 1.37 4.86
CA GLN A 17 -6.53 1.83 3.49
C GLN A 17 -5.43 1.39 2.53
N LEU A 18 -4.18 1.51 2.92
CA LEU A 18 -3.06 1.07 2.10
C LEU A 18 -3.11 -0.43 1.85
N GLU A 19 -3.38 -1.23 2.88
CA GLU A 19 -3.51 -2.68 2.73
C GLU A 19 -4.60 -3.05 1.73
N ALA A 20 -5.76 -2.39 1.82
CA ALA A 20 -6.86 -2.65 0.91
C ALA A 20 -6.50 -2.30 -0.54
N LEU A 21 -5.81 -1.18 -0.74
CA LEU A 21 -5.35 -0.78 -2.08
C LEU A 21 -4.32 -1.74 -2.64
N VAL A 22 -3.37 -2.18 -1.83
CA VAL A 22 -2.37 -3.17 -2.26
C VAL A 22 -3.05 -4.45 -2.71
N ALA A 23 -3.99 -4.95 -1.92
CA ALA A 23 -4.73 -6.17 -2.27
C ALA A 23 -5.51 -6.01 -3.57
N THR A 24 -6.06 -4.84 -3.82
CA THR A 24 -6.84 -4.55 -5.02
C THR A 24 -5.97 -4.39 -6.26
N LEU A 25 -4.84 -3.70 -6.12
CA LEU A 25 -4.00 -3.31 -7.27
C LEU A 25 -2.92 -4.33 -7.62
N ALA A 26 -2.60 -5.27 -6.74
CA ALA A 26 -1.59 -6.27 -7.02
C ALA A 26 -2.12 -7.30 -8.01
N ASN A 27 -1.25 -7.75 -8.90
CA ASN A 27 -1.62 -8.72 -9.95
C ASN A 27 -1.50 -10.18 -9.49
N GLN A 28 -1.21 -10.40 -8.22
CA GLN A 28 -1.09 -11.72 -7.64
C GLN A 28 -1.30 -11.63 -6.13
N GLU A 29 -1.34 -12.77 -5.47
CA GLU A 29 -1.48 -12.83 -4.01
C GLU A 29 -0.36 -12.08 -3.32
N VAL A 30 -0.71 -11.26 -2.33
CA VAL A 30 0.24 -10.51 -1.51
C VAL A 30 0.24 -11.10 -0.11
N ARG A 31 1.43 -11.45 0.36
CA ARG A 31 1.65 -11.79 1.76
C ARG A 31 2.23 -10.58 2.46
N LEU A 32 1.46 -9.99 3.34
CA LEU A 32 1.82 -8.75 4.00
C LEU A 32 2.18 -9.02 5.47
N HIS A 33 3.44 -8.74 5.80
CA HIS A 33 3.94 -8.88 7.17
C HIS A 33 3.76 -7.55 7.89
N HIS A 34 2.99 -7.55 8.97
CA HIS A 34 2.74 -6.35 9.77
C HIS A 34 3.83 -6.19 10.82
N ILE A 35 4.45 -5.02 10.84
CA ILE A 35 5.46 -4.67 11.84
C ILE A 35 4.86 -3.59 12.73
N GLU A 36 4.50 -3.97 13.96
CA GLU A 36 3.94 -3.04 14.93
C GLU A 36 5.06 -2.17 15.49
N ILE A 37 5.01 -0.86 15.22
CA ILE A 37 6.10 0.02 15.63
C ILE A 37 6.06 0.37 17.12
N SER A 38 4.88 0.30 17.75
CA SER A 38 4.75 0.70 19.16
C SER A 38 5.50 -0.19 20.13
N ASP A 39 5.89 -1.39 19.70
CA ASP A 39 6.63 -2.35 20.52
C ASP A 39 8.14 -2.05 20.59
N ASP A 40 8.62 -1.08 19.81
CA ASP A 40 10.05 -0.77 19.71
C ASP A 40 10.22 0.75 19.59
N ASP A 41 10.85 1.35 20.59
CA ASP A 41 11.04 2.80 20.63
C ASP A 41 11.84 3.32 19.43
N ALA A 42 12.80 2.56 18.94
CA ALA A 42 13.58 2.92 17.75
C ALA A 42 12.70 2.98 16.51
N LEU A 43 11.73 2.06 16.39
CA LEU A 43 10.79 2.08 15.27
C LEU A 43 9.82 3.26 15.37
N VAL A 44 9.34 3.57 16.58
CA VAL A 44 8.49 4.75 16.79
C VAL A 44 9.24 6.02 16.38
N GLU A 45 10.49 6.13 16.78
CA GLU A 45 11.30 7.30 16.43
C GLU A 45 11.52 7.40 14.92
N GLN A 46 11.78 6.29 14.26
CA GLN A 46 12.07 6.26 12.84
C GLN A 46 10.83 6.40 11.96
N TYR A 47 9.73 5.76 12.34
CA TYR A 47 8.55 5.63 11.48
C TYR A 47 7.29 6.28 12.04
N GLY A 48 7.27 6.72 13.28
CA GLY A 48 6.05 7.15 13.96
C GLY A 48 5.26 8.23 13.24
N THR A 49 5.92 9.13 12.50
CA THR A 49 5.26 10.19 11.71
C THR A 49 5.13 9.83 10.24
N ARG A 50 5.61 8.65 9.85
CA ARG A 50 5.68 8.23 8.44
C ARG A 50 4.74 7.07 8.10
N ILE A 51 4.20 6.38 9.09
CA ILE A 51 3.34 5.22 8.83
C ILE A 51 2.07 5.67 8.10
N PRO A 52 1.54 4.82 7.20
CA PRO A 52 2.06 3.50 6.84
C PRO A 52 3.29 3.58 5.92
N VAL A 53 4.25 2.69 6.15
CA VAL A 53 5.41 2.53 5.26
C VAL A 53 5.39 1.11 4.71
N LEU A 54 5.34 1.00 3.40
CA LEU A 54 5.32 -0.29 2.70
C LEU A 54 6.72 -0.59 2.21
N VAL A 55 7.20 -1.82 2.43
CA VAL A 55 8.58 -2.19 2.12
C VAL A 55 8.59 -3.50 1.35
N ASP A 56 9.36 -3.57 0.27
CA ASP A 56 9.53 -4.82 -0.47
C ASP A 56 10.69 -5.65 0.10
N ALA A 57 10.92 -6.83 -0.49
CA ALA A 57 11.96 -7.74 -0.02
C ALA A 57 13.37 -7.18 -0.16
N ASN A 58 13.56 -6.16 -0.99
CA ASN A 58 14.85 -5.49 -1.20
C ASN A 58 15.04 -4.27 -0.29
N GLY A 59 14.08 -3.99 0.58
CA GLY A 59 14.15 -2.86 1.48
C GLY A 59 13.75 -1.53 0.86
N VAL A 60 13.15 -1.54 -0.33
CA VAL A 60 12.69 -0.31 -0.97
C VAL A 60 11.35 0.09 -0.37
N GLU A 61 11.26 1.32 0.10
CA GLU A 61 10.11 1.84 0.83
C GLU A 61 9.19 2.70 -0.03
N LEU A 62 7.90 2.57 0.22
CA LEU A 62 6.90 3.56 -0.18
C LEU A 62 6.44 4.25 1.10
N ASP A 63 6.82 5.50 1.29
CA ASP A 63 6.49 6.27 2.49
C ASP A 63 6.05 7.70 2.15
N ARG A 64 5.82 8.51 3.17
CA ARG A 64 5.39 9.90 3.06
C ARG A 64 4.03 10.03 2.36
N GLY A 65 3.12 9.16 2.76
CA GLY A 65 1.79 9.13 2.21
C GLY A 65 1.68 8.25 0.98
N PHE A 66 0.46 7.99 0.60
CA PHE A 66 0.16 7.17 -0.56
C PHE A 66 -1.14 7.66 -1.19
N ASP A 67 -1.28 7.36 -2.47
CA ASP A 67 -2.52 7.46 -3.20
C ASP A 67 -2.50 6.39 -4.28
N VAL A 68 -3.58 6.29 -5.05
CA VAL A 68 -3.67 5.27 -6.09
C VAL A 68 -2.51 5.43 -7.10
N ALA A 69 -2.18 6.66 -7.47
CA ALA A 69 -1.13 6.93 -8.45
C ALA A 69 0.25 6.51 -7.93
N ARG A 70 0.60 6.91 -6.70
CA ARG A 70 1.90 6.56 -6.11
C ARG A 70 2.07 5.08 -5.92
N LEU A 71 1.03 4.43 -5.37
CA LEU A 71 1.07 2.99 -5.14
C LEU A 71 1.14 2.22 -6.46
N SER A 72 0.35 2.64 -7.45
CA SER A 72 0.36 2.01 -8.78
C SER A 72 1.73 2.11 -9.43
N HIS A 73 2.37 3.26 -9.36
CA HIS A 73 3.72 3.45 -9.89
C HIS A 73 4.71 2.53 -9.19
N TRP A 74 4.65 2.47 -7.86
CA TRP A 74 5.55 1.63 -7.05
C TRP A 74 5.38 0.15 -7.38
N LEU A 75 4.14 -0.31 -7.54
CA LEU A 75 3.85 -1.69 -7.93
C LEU A 75 4.30 -1.96 -9.37
N ASN A 76 4.03 -1.01 -10.28
CA ASN A 76 4.38 -1.17 -11.69
C ASN A 76 5.88 -1.30 -11.92
N GLU A 77 6.68 -0.55 -11.17
CA GLU A 77 8.13 -0.64 -11.24
C GLU A 77 8.64 -2.04 -10.95
N ARG A 78 7.86 -2.83 -10.20
CA ARG A 78 8.20 -4.19 -9.78
C ARG A 78 7.50 -5.26 -10.62
N GLY A 79 6.67 -4.84 -11.57
CA GLY A 79 5.88 -5.76 -12.38
C GLY A 79 4.71 -6.39 -11.61
N TRP A 80 4.22 -5.76 -10.57
CA TRP A 80 3.17 -6.28 -9.69
C TRP A 80 1.82 -5.59 -9.84
N LEU A 81 1.69 -4.67 -10.78
CA LEU A 81 0.46 -3.91 -10.96
C LEU A 81 -0.56 -4.65 -11.83
N ASP A 82 -1.78 -4.75 -11.34
CA ASP A 82 -2.94 -5.18 -12.13
C ASP A 82 -3.54 -3.95 -12.80
N GLU A 83 -3.25 -3.77 -14.07
CA GLU A 83 -3.70 -2.59 -14.82
C GLU A 83 -5.22 -2.54 -14.97
N ALA A 84 -5.87 -3.68 -15.06
CA ALA A 84 -7.34 -3.74 -15.15
C ALA A 84 -7.97 -3.26 -13.83
N ALA A 85 -7.41 -3.68 -12.70
CA ALA A 85 -7.88 -3.21 -11.39
C ALA A 85 -7.65 -1.72 -11.22
N LEU A 86 -6.50 -1.21 -11.67
CA LEU A 86 -6.20 0.23 -11.64
C LEU A 86 -7.21 1.00 -12.48
N ALA A 87 -7.51 0.52 -13.68
CA ALA A 87 -8.48 1.17 -14.55
C ALA A 87 -9.87 1.21 -13.90
N ALA A 88 -10.27 0.14 -13.21
CA ALA A 88 -11.55 0.07 -12.51
C ALA A 88 -11.63 1.11 -11.37
N LEU A 89 -10.53 1.32 -10.65
CA LEU A 89 -10.49 2.30 -9.57
C LEU A 89 -10.46 3.74 -10.07
N THR A 90 -9.83 4.00 -11.22
CA THR A 90 -9.63 5.34 -11.73
C THR A 90 -10.68 5.74 -12.77
N THR A 91 -11.55 4.82 -13.17
CA THR A 91 -12.64 5.12 -14.08
C THR A 91 -13.58 6.14 -13.43
N PRO A 92 -13.81 7.29 -14.09
CA PRO A 92 -14.69 8.30 -13.51
C PRO A 92 -16.12 7.80 -13.33
N PRO A 93 -16.84 8.30 -12.33
CA PRO A 93 -18.23 7.90 -12.09
C PRO A 93 -19.16 8.13 -13.27
N GLU A 94 -18.90 9.10 -14.11
CA GLU A 94 -19.69 9.38 -15.31
C GLU A 94 -19.59 8.27 -16.35
N GLN A 95 -18.67 7.33 -16.18
CA GLN A 95 -18.61 6.14 -17.01
C GLN A 95 -19.68 5.13 -16.62
N ALA A 96 -20.20 5.26 -15.41
CA ALA A 96 -21.40 4.54 -15.03
C ALA A 96 -22.58 5.10 -15.81
N PRO A 97 -23.63 4.33 -16.04
CA PRO A 97 -24.81 4.86 -16.72
C PRO A 97 -25.31 6.09 -16.02
N PRO A 98 -25.61 7.16 -16.73
CA PRO A 98 -26.20 8.33 -16.12
C PRO A 98 -27.56 7.98 -15.54
N VAL A 99 -27.81 8.53 -14.43
CA VAL A 99 -29.09 8.29 -13.74
C VAL A 99 -30.17 9.14 -14.37
#